data_038cea9bd1d4a4283e4072b13feccfdd
#
_entry.id   038cea9bd1d4a4283e4072b13feccfdd
#
_cell.length_a   1.000
_cell.length_b   1.000
_cell.length_c   1.000
_cell.angle_alpha   90.00
_cell.angle_beta   90.00
_cell.angle_gamma   90.00
#
_symmetry.space_group_name_H-M   'P 1'
#
loop_
_entity.id
_entity.type
_entity.pdbx_description
1 polymer ?
#
loop_
_entity_poly.entity_id
_entity_poly.type
_entity_poly.pdbx_seq_one_letter_code
_entity_poly.pdbx_strand_id
1 'polypeptide(L)'
;GHGVGKTAFLSWVVLWWMLTHYPVKVACTANTASQLGDVLWPEINKWGRKLPEVFQSQLEFKSDKIELKGGADSFAVARTSRKEQPEALQGFHSPHMLFVVDEASGVPDIIFEVGQGAMSTEGAKTVMVGNPTRSSGYFHDAFHRNTERWWTRRVGCNEANSVSDGFIDDMKRQYGEDSNIYRVRVLGEFPEADDDVVVPLHLIESAVTRDVEATETVMPVWGLDVARFGDDRTALCKRQGNALIEPIKSWRNKDLMEICGIILTEYDSTPYPDRPSEILVDSIGLGAGVVDRLTEMDFGPEIRGINVAESPALGQRYGRLRDELWFKAREWLEARDVWMPQDDELTSELSGVRFKYLSSGKLKVESKDEMKRRGQKSPDLADSFVLTFASQASRASSGASYGFSRELNYNDSGWIV
;
A
#
# COMPACT_ATOMS: atom_id res chain seq x y z
N GLY A 1 2.02 11.91 12.40
CA GLY A 1 2.30 10.61 13.02
C GLY A 1 1.05 9.76 13.21
N HIS A 2 1.26 8.51 13.57
CA HIS A 2 0.17 7.60 13.91
C HIS A 2 -0.40 7.92 15.30
N GLY A 3 -1.70 7.68 15.52
CA GLY A 3 -2.32 7.82 16.84
C GLY A 3 -2.46 9.26 17.37
N VAL A 4 -2.10 10.29 16.61
CA VAL A 4 -2.13 11.69 17.03
C VAL A 4 -3.53 12.33 17.05
N GLY A 5 -4.60 11.54 16.79
CA GLY A 5 -5.97 12.03 16.88
C GLY A 5 -6.54 12.66 15.60
N LYS A 6 -5.98 12.39 14.42
CA LYS A 6 -6.42 12.96 13.13
C LYS A 6 -7.92 12.77 12.87
N THR A 7 -8.42 11.54 12.98
CA THR A 7 -9.83 11.21 12.71
C THR A 7 -10.77 11.84 13.74
N ALA A 8 -10.36 11.92 15.02
CA ALA A 8 -11.12 12.64 16.04
C ALA A 8 -11.21 14.14 15.73
N PHE A 9 -10.11 14.75 15.29
CA PHE A 9 -10.07 16.15 14.85
C PHE A 9 -11.04 16.38 13.68
N LEU A 10 -11.00 15.55 12.65
CA LEU A 10 -11.95 15.65 11.54
C LEU A 10 -13.40 15.55 12.02
N SER A 11 -13.68 14.63 12.94
CA SER A 11 -15.02 14.45 13.50
C SER A 11 -15.52 15.73 14.20
N TRP A 12 -14.65 16.39 14.97
CA TRP A 12 -14.98 17.66 15.62
C TRP A 12 -15.23 18.78 14.60
N VAL A 13 -14.41 18.86 13.56
CA VAL A 13 -14.55 19.84 12.48
C VAL A 13 -15.89 19.65 11.74
N VAL A 14 -16.26 18.42 11.39
CA VAL A 14 -17.53 18.10 10.73
C VAL A 14 -18.71 18.53 11.61
N LEU A 15 -18.73 18.12 12.86
CA LEU A 15 -19.82 18.44 13.80
C LEU A 15 -19.93 19.94 14.06
N TRP A 16 -18.77 20.61 14.26
CA TRP A 16 -18.73 22.05 14.44
C TRP A 16 -19.26 22.79 13.20
N TRP A 17 -18.84 22.40 12.00
CA TRP A 17 -19.26 23.02 10.76
C TRP A 17 -20.78 22.88 10.54
N MET A 18 -21.30 21.67 10.79
CA MET A 18 -22.74 21.38 10.72
C MET A 18 -23.59 22.23 11.68
N LEU A 19 -23.09 22.54 12.87
CA LEU A 19 -23.82 23.24 13.91
C LEU A 19 -23.69 24.79 13.85
N THR A 20 -22.68 25.29 13.13
CA THR A 20 -22.38 26.74 13.12
C THR A 20 -22.65 27.42 11.78
N HIS A 21 -22.94 26.67 10.73
CA HIS A 21 -23.17 27.21 9.38
C HIS A 21 -24.54 26.78 8.85
N TYR A 22 -25.20 27.67 8.10
CA TYR A 22 -26.50 27.38 7.48
C TYR A 22 -26.69 28.23 6.21
N PRO A 23 -27.20 27.65 5.08
CA PRO A 23 -27.25 26.21 4.80
C PRO A 23 -25.87 25.60 4.62
N VAL A 24 -25.71 24.32 5.00
CA VAL A 24 -24.40 23.66 5.06
C VAL A 24 -24.37 22.32 4.34
N LYS A 25 -23.30 22.05 3.60
CA LYS A 25 -23.02 20.72 3.06
C LYS A 25 -21.59 20.32 3.39
N VAL A 26 -21.43 19.08 3.85
CA VAL A 26 -20.12 18.49 4.14
C VAL A 26 -19.98 17.21 3.34
N ALA A 27 -18.97 17.13 2.50
CA ALA A 27 -18.59 15.90 1.81
C ALA A 27 -17.33 15.31 2.48
N CYS A 28 -17.46 14.09 3.02
CA CYS A 28 -16.35 13.36 3.63
C CYS A 28 -15.91 12.24 2.70
N THR A 29 -14.61 12.14 2.46
CA THR A 29 -14.00 11.05 1.70
C THR A 29 -12.73 10.53 2.37
N ALA A 30 -12.30 9.33 1.97
CA ALA A 30 -11.06 8.71 2.41
C ALA A 30 -10.47 7.87 1.28
N ASN A 31 -9.26 7.36 1.49
CA ASN A 31 -8.57 6.51 0.51
C ASN A 31 -9.36 5.22 0.17
N THR A 32 -10.07 4.64 1.15
CA THR A 32 -10.87 3.42 0.96
C THR A 32 -12.28 3.57 1.55
N ALA A 33 -13.21 2.71 1.06
CA ALA A 33 -14.57 2.64 1.57
C ALA A 33 -14.60 2.21 3.05
N SER A 34 -13.77 1.23 3.42
CA SER A 34 -13.66 0.76 4.80
C SER A 34 -13.12 1.85 5.74
N GLN A 35 -12.11 2.60 5.34
CA GLN A 35 -11.64 3.73 6.14
C GLN A 35 -12.70 4.78 6.36
N LEU A 36 -13.48 5.08 5.33
CA LEU A 36 -14.58 6.02 5.44
C LEU A 36 -15.72 5.48 6.32
N GLY A 37 -16.18 4.25 6.06
CA GLY A 37 -17.32 3.62 6.72
C GLY A 37 -17.03 3.07 8.11
N ASP A 38 -15.85 2.47 8.32
CA ASP A 38 -15.52 1.75 9.55
C ASP A 38 -14.68 2.58 10.53
N VAL A 39 -14.03 3.65 10.07
CA VAL A 39 -13.16 4.50 10.91
C VAL A 39 -13.72 5.91 11.06
N LEU A 40 -13.79 6.70 9.98
CA LEU A 40 -14.18 8.10 10.07
C LEU A 40 -15.66 8.26 10.50
N TRP A 41 -16.56 7.56 9.84
CA TRP A 41 -18.01 7.72 10.10
C TRP A 41 -18.43 7.27 11.50
N PRO A 42 -17.98 6.13 12.04
CA PRO A 42 -18.20 5.76 13.44
C PRO A 42 -17.60 6.73 14.45
N GLU A 43 -16.42 7.32 14.16
CA GLU A 43 -15.81 8.31 15.04
C GLU A 43 -16.63 9.61 15.07
N ILE A 44 -17.16 10.08 13.94
CA ILE A 44 -18.10 11.23 13.90
C ILE A 44 -19.36 10.92 14.75
N ASN A 45 -19.95 9.75 14.56
CA ASN A 45 -21.13 9.31 15.34
C ASN A 45 -20.82 9.22 16.84
N LYS A 46 -19.66 8.72 17.21
CA LYS A 46 -19.21 8.63 18.61
C LYS A 46 -19.10 10.01 19.26
N TRP A 47 -18.50 10.98 18.57
CA TRP A 47 -18.39 12.35 19.07
C TRP A 47 -19.73 13.08 19.03
N GLY A 48 -20.56 12.81 18.03
CA GLY A 48 -21.93 13.33 17.95
C GLY A 48 -22.77 12.95 19.16
N ARG A 49 -22.67 11.71 19.63
CA ARG A 49 -23.35 11.23 20.85
C ARG A 49 -22.82 11.84 22.16
N LYS A 50 -21.65 12.46 22.14
CA LYS A 50 -21.05 13.15 23.30
C LYS A 50 -21.35 14.65 23.34
N LEU A 51 -22.01 15.18 22.29
CA LEU A 51 -22.46 16.56 22.29
C LEU A 51 -23.49 16.79 23.40
N PRO A 52 -23.59 18.03 23.97
CA PRO A 52 -24.71 18.41 24.81
C PRO A 52 -26.06 18.18 24.09
N GLU A 53 -27.09 17.78 24.84
CA GLU A 53 -28.40 17.38 24.31
C GLU A 53 -29.02 18.44 23.39
N VAL A 54 -28.83 19.73 23.68
CA VAL A 54 -29.32 20.84 22.88
C VAL A 54 -28.74 20.83 21.45
N PHE A 55 -27.49 20.41 21.25
CA PHE A 55 -26.89 20.28 19.92
C PHE A 55 -27.17 18.92 19.29
N GLN A 56 -27.15 17.85 20.11
CA GLN A 56 -27.45 16.50 19.65
C GLN A 56 -28.87 16.39 19.09
N SER A 57 -29.85 17.07 19.72
CA SER A 57 -31.25 17.09 19.27
C SER A 57 -31.44 17.74 17.90
N GLN A 58 -30.49 18.55 17.44
CA GLN A 58 -30.56 19.22 16.13
C GLN A 58 -30.03 18.37 14.97
N LEU A 59 -29.32 17.29 15.27
CA LEU A 59 -28.73 16.40 14.26
C LEU A 59 -29.49 15.08 14.19
N GLU A 60 -29.67 14.59 12.98
CA GLU A 60 -30.19 13.25 12.70
C GLU A 60 -29.08 12.41 12.07
N PHE A 61 -28.64 11.36 12.78
CA PHE A 61 -27.56 10.48 12.36
C PHE A 61 -28.12 9.27 11.61
N LYS A 62 -27.74 9.11 10.34
CA LYS A 62 -28.03 7.98 9.46
C LYS A 62 -26.77 7.16 9.19
N SER A 63 -26.88 6.06 8.48
CA SER A 63 -25.76 5.17 8.18
C SER A 63 -24.60 5.85 7.42
N ASP A 64 -24.93 6.70 6.45
CA ASP A 64 -23.98 7.37 5.56
C ASP A 64 -24.19 8.90 5.48
N LYS A 65 -25.12 9.44 6.27
CA LYS A 65 -25.53 10.84 6.23
C LYS A 65 -25.85 11.37 7.63
N ILE A 66 -25.52 12.61 7.89
CA ILE A 66 -25.98 13.37 9.06
C ILE A 66 -26.77 14.57 8.54
N GLU A 67 -28.00 14.72 8.97
CA GLU A 67 -28.88 15.82 8.55
C GLU A 67 -29.12 16.80 9.69
N LEU A 68 -29.21 18.09 9.34
CA LEU A 68 -29.63 19.12 10.28
C LEU A 68 -31.18 19.15 10.30
N LYS A 69 -31.78 18.89 11.47
CA LYS A 69 -33.26 18.91 11.60
C LYS A 69 -33.81 20.28 11.33
N GLY A 70 -34.82 20.33 10.45
CA GLY A 70 -35.43 21.59 10.04
C GLY A 70 -34.60 22.41 9.04
N GLY A 71 -33.44 21.93 8.66
CA GLY A 71 -32.56 22.54 7.67
C GLY A 71 -32.67 21.82 6.31
N ALA A 72 -33.56 22.26 5.44
CA ALA A 72 -33.62 21.72 4.08
C ALA A 72 -32.24 21.83 3.41
N ASP A 73 -31.77 20.75 2.80
CA ASP A 73 -30.46 20.63 2.10
C ASP A 73 -29.21 20.85 2.94
N SER A 74 -29.32 20.75 4.29
CA SER A 74 -28.15 20.85 5.19
C SER A 74 -27.75 19.48 5.72
N PHE A 75 -26.58 18.96 5.28
CA PHE A 75 -26.16 17.61 5.63
C PHE A 75 -24.63 17.41 5.51
N ALA A 76 -24.14 16.42 6.23
CA ALA A 76 -22.85 15.78 5.99
C ALA A 76 -23.04 14.38 5.40
N VAL A 77 -22.21 13.97 4.46
CA VAL A 77 -22.33 12.68 3.78
C VAL A 77 -20.96 12.03 3.57
N ALA A 78 -20.93 10.71 3.74
CA ALA A 78 -19.80 9.87 3.36
C ALA A 78 -19.88 9.53 1.86
N ARG A 79 -18.84 9.82 1.11
CA ARG A 79 -18.74 9.48 -0.31
C ARG A 79 -17.39 8.83 -0.59
N THR A 80 -17.41 7.58 -1.00
CA THR A 80 -16.20 6.91 -1.51
C THR A 80 -15.85 7.50 -2.86
N SER A 81 -14.59 7.86 -3.01
CA SER A 81 -14.03 8.34 -4.27
C SER A 81 -13.16 7.27 -4.86
N ARG A 82 -13.64 6.64 -5.92
CA ARG A 82 -12.84 5.72 -6.74
C ARG A 82 -12.37 6.46 -7.98
N LYS A 83 -11.18 6.11 -8.47
CA LYS A 83 -10.62 6.68 -9.70
C LYS A 83 -11.56 6.49 -10.90
N GLU A 84 -12.33 5.40 -10.87
CA GLU A 84 -13.29 5.00 -11.90
C GLU A 84 -14.63 5.75 -11.81
N GLN A 85 -14.93 6.39 -10.67
CA GLN A 85 -16.16 7.15 -10.42
C GLN A 85 -15.88 8.42 -9.60
N PRO A 86 -15.05 9.33 -10.10
CA PRO A 86 -14.72 10.55 -9.39
C PRO A 86 -15.90 11.51 -9.26
N GLU A 87 -16.94 11.37 -10.11
CA GLU A 87 -18.11 12.24 -10.15
C GLU A 87 -19.01 12.10 -8.90
N ALA A 88 -18.78 11.11 -8.03
CA ALA A 88 -19.53 10.96 -6.78
C ALA A 88 -19.49 12.21 -5.86
N LEU A 89 -18.53 13.11 -6.11
CA LEU A 89 -18.38 14.40 -5.43
C LEU A 89 -18.96 15.59 -6.22
N GLN A 90 -19.48 15.39 -7.42
CA GLN A 90 -20.11 16.44 -8.20
C GLN A 90 -21.50 16.82 -7.65
N GLY A 91 -21.90 18.07 -7.86
CA GLY A 91 -23.25 18.55 -7.49
C GLY A 91 -23.41 18.99 -6.03
N PHE A 92 -22.32 18.97 -5.24
CA PHE A 92 -22.35 19.55 -3.91
C PHE A 92 -22.09 21.06 -3.98
N HIS A 93 -23.16 21.86 -3.94
CA HIS A 93 -23.09 23.31 -3.86
C HIS A 93 -23.83 23.79 -2.61
N SER A 94 -23.20 24.63 -1.84
CA SER A 94 -23.76 25.29 -0.67
C SER A 94 -22.96 26.56 -0.38
N PRO A 95 -23.58 27.64 0.14
CA PRO A 95 -22.83 28.78 0.66
C PRO A 95 -21.77 28.42 1.70
N HIS A 96 -22.02 27.32 2.43
CA HIS A 96 -21.06 26.80 3.44
C HIS A 96 -20.70 25.35 3.12
N MET A 97 -19.83 25.18 2.12
CA MET A 97 -19.32 23.86 1.72
C MET A 97 -18.05 23.53 2.46
N LEU A 98 -17.98 22.30 3.03
CA LEU A 98 -16.76 21.72 3.58
C LEU A 98 -16.44 20.40 2.90
N PHE A 99 -15.22 20.28 2.38
CA PHE A 99 -14.67 19.04 1.87
C PHE A 99 -13.67 18.47 2.86
N VAL A 100 -13.92 17.26 3.34
CA VAL A 100 -13.11 16.57 4.36
C VAL A 100 -12.47 15.33 3.75
N VAL A 101 -11.15 15.23 3.86
CA VAL A 101 -10.38 14.13 3.29
C VAL A 101 -9.53 13.47 4.38
N ASP A 102 -9.89 12.23 4.74
CA ASP A 102 -9.08 11.41 5.64
C ASP A 102 -8.08 10.58 4.83
N GLU A 103 -6.90 10.34 5.42
CA GLU A 103 -5.74 9.68 4.79
C GLU A 103 -5.43 10.22 3.38
N ALA A 104 -5.40 11.55 3.29
CA ALA A 104 -5.33 12.32 2.05
C ALA A 104 -4.12 11.97 1.15
N SER A 105 -2.99 11.54 1.74
CA SER A 105 -1.82 11.11 0.98
C SER A 105 -2.10 9.91 0.06
N GLY A 106 -3.04 9.04 0.44
CA GLY A 106 -3.47 7.88 -0.35
C GLY A 106 -4.49 8.20 -1.44
N VAL A 107 -5.23 9.31 -1.33
CA VAL A 107 -6.32 9.67 -2.24
C VAL A 107 -5.75 10.09 -3.61
N PRO A 108 -6.30 9.58 -4.74
CA PRO A 108 -5.88 9.98 -6.08
C PRO A 108 -6.11 11.47 -6.37
N ASP A 109 -5.19 12.12 -7.10
CA ASP A 109 -5.25 13.56 -7.38
C ASP A 109 -6.54 13.97 -8.13
N ILE A 110 -7.06 13.13 -9.02
CA ILE A 110 -8.33 13.36 -9.72
C ILE A 110 -9.50 13.63 -8.78
N ILE A 111 -9.49 13.07 -7.57
CA ILE A 111 -10.55 13.28 -6.58
C ILE A 111 -10.51 14.71 -6.02
N PHE A 112 -9.30 15.24 -5.84
CA PHE A 112 -9.13 16.64 -5.44
C PHE A 112 -9.54 17.60 -6.56
N GLU A 113 -9.25 17.27 -7.82
CA GLU A 113 -9.66 18.07 -8.99
C GLU A 113 -11.19 18.15 -9.09
N VAL A 114 -11.89 17.03 -8.95
CA VAL A 114 -13.36 16.98 -8.93
C VAL A 114 -13.92 17.69 -7.70
N GLY A 115 -13.30 17.49 -6.52
CA GLY A 115 -13.63 18.19 -5.30
C GLY A 115 -13.51 19.73 -5.45
N GLN A 116 -12.49 20.22 -6.16
CA GLN A 116 -12.31 21.64 -6.44
C GLN A 116 -13.51 22.23 -7.22
N GLY A 117 -14.12 21.47 -8.11
CA GLY A 117 -15.36 21.90 -8.81
C GLY A 117 -16.49 22.23 -7.83
N ALA A 118 -16.68 21.40 -6.79
CA ALA A 118 -17.66 21.64 -5.73
C ALA A 118 -17.26 22.81 -4.80
N MET A 119 -15.96 23.17 -4.76
CA MET A 119 -15.39 24.24 -3.95
C MET A 119 -15.37 25.61 -4.66
N SER A 120 -16.03 25.76 -5.79
CA SER A 120 -16.12 27.03 -6.55
C SER A 120 -16.95 28.11 -5.83
N THR A 121 -17.71 27.74 -4.81
CA THR A 121 -18.51 28.68 -4.01
C THR A 121 -17.60 29.47 -3.07
N GLU A 122 -17.81 30.79 -3.00
CA GLU A 122 -17.09 31.66 -2.06
C GLU A 122 -17.32 31.19 -0.62
N GLY A 123 -16.23 31.05 0.16
CA GLY A 123 -16.31 30.54 1.54
C GLY A 123 -16.20 29.02 1.69
N ALA A 124 -16.20 28.23 0.61
CA ALA A 124 -15.94 26.81 0.66
C ALA A 124 -14.54 26.50 1.26
N LYS A 125 -14.45 25.45 2.08
CA LYS A 125 -13.22 25.05 2.77
C LYS A 125 -12.90 23.57 2.55
N THR A 126 -11.61 23.28 2.49
CA THR A 126 -11.11 21.88 2.46
C THR A 126 -10.26 21.62 3.69
N VAL A 127 -10.47 20.48 4.32
CA VAL A 127 -9.63 19.97 5.42
C VAL A 127 -9.11 18.60 5.04
N MET A 128 -7.80 18.46 5.04
CA MET A 128 -7.11 17.20 4.72
C MET A 128 -6.25 16.78 5.90
N VAL A 129 -6.34 15.52 6.27
CA VAL A 129 -5.40 14.88 7.21
C VAL A 129 -4.88 13.58 6.63
N GLY A 130 -3.72 13.15 7.06
CA GLY A 130 -3.14 11.86 6.64
C GLY A 130 -1.72 11.70 7.16
N ASN A 131 -1.21 10.48 7.06
CA ASN A 131 0.21 10.25 7.14
C ASN A 131 0.84 10.60 5.79
N PRO A 132 2.00 11.29 5.77
CA PRO A 132 2.62 11.75 4.53
C PRO A 132 3.38 10.60 3.84
N THR A 133 2.66 9.67 3.21
CA THR A 133 3.22 8.43 2.66
C THR A 133 3.81 8.57 1.26
N ARG A 134 3.55 9.71 0.58
CA ARG A 134 4.03 9.99 -0.78
C ARG A 134 4.87 11.26 -0.80
N SER A 135 5.95 11.23 -1.56
CA SER A 135 6.82 12.39 -1.87
C SER A 135 6.28 13.27 -3.00
N SER A 136 5.07 13.02 -3.49
CA SER A 136 4.41 13.79 -4.57
C SER A 136 2.89 13.72 -4.44
N GLY A 137 2.16 14.50 -5.27
CA GLY A 137 0.72 14.55 -5.34
C GLY A 137 0.11 15.69 -4.53
N TYR A 138 -1.23 15.81 -4.62
CA TYR A 138 -1.96 16.97 -4.11
C TYR A 138 -1.72 17.26 -2.61
N PHE A 139 -1.72 16.20 -1.76
CA PHE A 139 -1.45 16.35 -0.33
C PHE A 139 -0.02 16.82 -0.05
N HIS A 140 0.97 16.25 -0.76
CA HIS A 140 2.37 16.68 -0.68
C HIS A 140 2.53 18.15 -1.11
N ASP A 141 1.91 18.53 -2.22
CA ASP A 141 2.01 19.87 -2.77
C ASP A 141 1.40 20.94 -1.85
N ALA A 142 0.39 20.58 -1.04
CA ALA A 142 -0.14 21.48 -0.03
C ALA A 142 0.91 21.90 1.03
N PHE A 143 1.88 21.03 1.31
CA PHE A 143 2.98 21.30 2.26
C PHE A 143 4.22 21.93 1.60
N HIS A 144 4.35 21.88 0.25
CA HIS A 144 5.56 22.29 -0.47
C HIS A 144 5.30 23.39 -1.51
N ARG A 145 4.59 23.06 -2.60
CA ARG A 145 4.40 23.98 -3.74
C ARG A 145 3.29 24.99 -3.53
N ASN A 146 2.24 24.62 -2.77
CA ASN A 146 1.02 25.38 -2.63
C ASN A 146 0.85 25.95 -1.21
N THR A 147 1.91 26.17 -0.48
CA THR A 147 1.90 26.66 0.92
C THR A 147 1.19 28.01 1.10
N GLU A 148 1.14 28.84 0.07
CA GLU A 148 0.40 30.11 0.10
C GLU A 148 -1.13 29.93 0.19
N ARG A 149 -1.65 28.78 -0.25
CA ARG A 149 -3.08 28.46 -0.27
C ARG A 149 -3.53 27.60 0.90
N TRP A 150 -2.57 27.03 1.65
CA TRP A 150 -2.84 26.04 2.69
C TRP A 150 -2.24 26.47 4.02
N TRP A 151 -3.05 26.41 5.07
CA TRP A 151 -2.52 26.34 6.42
C TRP A 151 -2.15 24.88 6.70
N THR A 152 -0.89 24.64 7.02
CA THR A 152 -0.37 23.29 7.23
C THR A 152 0.16 23.13 8.65
N ARG A 153 -0.09 21.97 9.25
CA ARG A 153 0.45 21.57 10.55
C ARG A 153 0.93 20.13 10.50
N ARG A 154 2.19 19.93 10.82
CA ARG A 154 2.74 18.61 11.11
C ARG A 154 2.60 18.34 12.61
N VAL A 155 2.25 17.10 12.97
CA VAL A 155 2.20 16.61 14.35
C VAL A 155 2.90 15.25 14.41
N GLY A 156 4.00 15.18 15.15
CA GLY A 156 4.70 13.92 15.44
C GLY A 156 4.07 13.19 16.63
N CYS A 157 4.39 11.91 16.77
CA CYS A 157 3.94 11.09 17.90
C CYS A 157 4.41 11.66 19.26
N ASN A 158 5.61 12.24 19.29
CA ASN A 158 6.21 12.88 20.47
C ASN A 158 5.50 14.18 20.91
N GLU A 159 4.67 14.75 20.05
CA GLU A 159 3.88 15.96 20.36
C GLU A 159 2.46 15.59 20.87
N ALA A 160 2.08 14.35 20.82
CA ALA A 160 0.72 13.91 21.10
C ALA A 160 0.63 13.08 22.39
N ASN A 161 -0.08 13.57 23.41
CA ASN A 161 -0.30 12.84 24.66
C ASN A 161 -1.06 11.52 24.51
N SER A 162 -1.66 11.26 23.35
CA SER A 162 -2.37 10.03 23.02
C SER A 162 -1.45 8.89 22.61
N VAL A 163 -0.18 9.18 22.33
CA VAL A 163 0.81 8.17 21.92
C VAL A 163 1.76 7.89 23.07
N SER A 164 2.00 6.62 23.39
CA SER A 164 2.92 6.23 24.44
C SER A 164 4.38 6.30 24.00
N ASP A 165 5.28 6.68 24.92
CA ASP A 165 6.73 6.65 24.67
C ASP A 165 7.20 5.25 24.27
N GLY A 166 6.61 4.20 24.85
CA GLY A 166 6.90 2.80 24.50
C GLY A 166 6.68 2.49 23.01
N PHE A 167 5.62 3.03 22.41
CA PHE A 167 5.39 2.88 20.96
C PHE A 167 6.51 3.54 20.13
N ILE A 168 6.93 4.75 20.51
CA ILE A 168 8.00 5.48 19.82
C ILE A 168 9.32 4.71 19.92
N ASP A 169 9.65 4.19 21.11
CA ASP A 169 10.86 3.41 21.35
C ASP A 169 10.84 2.07 20.58
N ASP A 170 9.69 1.42 20.48
CA ASP A 170 9.54 0.19 19.70
C ASP A 170 9.73 0.46 18.21
N MET A 171 9.12 1.51 17.68
CA MET A 171 9.30 1.94 16.29
C MET A 171 10.78 2.27 15.98
N LYS A 172 11.46 2.96 16.89
CA LYS A 172 12.88 3.27 16.76
C LYS A 172 13.75 2.02 16.74
N ARG A 173 13.49 1.06 17.64
CA ARG A 173 14.25 -0.22 17.72
C ARG A 173 13.99 -1.10 16.50
N GLN A 174 12.75 -1.12 16.01
CA GLN A 174 12.34 -2.01 14.93
C GLN A 174 12.81 -1.50 13.55
N TYR A 175 12.68 -0.20 13.29
CA TYR A 175 12.86 0.38 11.94
C TYR A 175 14.07 1.30 11.82
N GLY A 176 14.60 1.80 12.93
CA GLY A 176 15.62 2.86 12.95
C GLY A 176 15.04 4.25 12.72
N GLU A 177 15.67 5.26 13.33
CA GLU A 177 15.22 6.67 13.24
C GLU A 177 15.31 7.24 11.82
N ASP A 178 16.25 6.76 11.02
CA ASP A 178 16.51 7.26 9.65
C ASP A 178 15.63 6.57 8.59
N SER A 179 14.76 5.63 9.00
CA SER A 179 13.88 4.95 8.05
C SER A 179 12.69 5.81 7.61
N ASN A 180 12.27 5.66 6.36
CA ASN A 180 11.05 6.32 5.87
C ASN A 180 9.81 5.93 6.68
N ILE A 181 9.75 4.71 7.22
CA ILE A 181 8.66 4.29 8.10
C ILE A 181 8.62 5.11 9.39
N TYR A 182 9.77 5.30 10.05
CA TYR A 182 9.86 6.11 11.26
C TYR A 182 9.51 7.57 10.97
N ARG A 183 10.04 8.14 9.90
CA ARG A 183 9.73 9.51 9.46
C ARG A 183 8.23 9.72 9.26
N VAL A 184 7.58 8.83 8.50
CA VAL A 184 6.15 8.94 8.18
C VAL A 184 5.27 8.67 9.40
N ARG A 185 5.50 7.55 10.08
CA ARG A 185 4.59 7.06 11.13
C ARG A 185 4.82 7.73 12.48
N VAL A 186 6.06 8.07 12.82
CA VAL A 186 6.41 8.69 14.11
C VAL A 186 6.56 10.19 13.98
N LEU A 187 7.43 10.68 13.09
CA LEU A 187 7.68 12.11 12.96
C LEU A 187 6.57 12.85 12.21
N GLY A 188 5.75 12.15 11.42
CA GLY A 188 4.75 12.76 10.52
C GLY A 188 5.41 13.61 9.43
N GLU A 189 6.59 13.20 8.98
CA GLU A 189 7.36 13.82 7.90
C GLU A 189 7.19 13.05 6.60
N PHE A 190 7.29 13.77 5.49
CA PHE A 190 7.33 13.14 4.17
C PHE A 190 8.58 12.25 4.04
N PRO A 191 8.49 11.12 3.33
CA PRO A 191 9.65 10.26 3.11
C PRO A 191 10.74 11.04 2.36
N GLU A 192 11.99 10.73 2.66
CA GLU A 192 13.10 11.16 1.81
C GLU A 192 12.94 10.54 0.42
N ALA A 193 13.42 11.26 -0.61
CA ALA A 193 13.13 10.98 -2.02
C ALA A 193 13.00 9.49 -2.35
N ASP A 194 11.85 9.11 -2.91
CA ASP A 194 11.56 7.75 -3.40
C ASP A 194 12.38 7.38 -4.67
N ASP A 195 13.26 8.30 -5.12
CA ASP A 195 13.93 8.20 -6.42
C ASP A 195 14.90 7.02 -6.49
N ASP A 196 15.34 6.49 -5.37
CA ASP A 196 16.27 5.36 -5.28
C ASP A 196 15.72 4.10 -4.60
N VAL A 197 14.48 4.10 -4.10
CA VAL A 197 13.87 2.88 -3.54
C VAL A 197 13.16 2.06 -4.62
N VAL A 198 13.29 0.73 -4.53
CA VAL A 198 12.63 -0.15 -5.50
C VAL A 198 11.12 -0.10 -5.33
N VAL A 199 10.62 -0.22 -4.10
CA VAL A 199 9.19 -0.23 -3.79
C VAL A 199 8.85 0.94 -2.86
N PRO A 200 8.23 2.01 -3.37
CA PRO A 200 7.78 3.14 -2.56
C PRO A 200 6.77 2.72 -1.48
N LEU A 201 6.92 3.27 -0.27
CA LEU A 201 6.08 2.93 0.89
C LEU A 201 4.58 3.06 0.61
N HIS A 202 4.17 4.07 -0.14
CA HIS A 202 2.76 4.29 -0.47
C HIS A 202 2.11 3.16 -1.30
N LEU A 203 2.89 2.43 -2.09
CA LEU A 203 2.39 1.28 -2.84
C LEU A 203 2.05 0.11 -1.90
N ILE A 204 2.92 -0.12 -0.92
CA ILE A 204 2.75 -1.18 0.09
C ILE A 204 1.53 -0.88 0.97
N GLU A 205 1.46 0.33 1.56
CA GLU A 205 0.34 0.74 2.40
C GLU A 205 -0.99 0.72 1.64
N SER A 206 -0.96 1.11 0.37
CA SER A 206 -2.13 1.02 -0.50
C SER A 206 -2.57 -0.43 -0.73
N ALA A 207 -1.66 -1.39 -0.88
CA ALA A 207 -1.99 -2.80 -1.05
C ALA A 207 -2.54 -3.45 0.24
N VAL A 208 -2.07 -3.01 1.41
CA VAL A 208 -2.56 -3.47 2.72
C VAL A 208 -3.98 -2.99 3.01
N THR A 209 -4.32 -1.75 2.60
CA THR A 209 -5.59 -1.11 2.97
C THR A 209 -6.69 -1.30 1.93
N ARG A 210 -6.42 -1.91 0.79
CA ARG A 210 -7.41 -2.13 -0.25
C ARG A 210 -8.33 -3.29 0.07
N ASP A 211 -9.57 -3.12 -0.35
CA ASP A 211 -10.58 -4.16 -0.39
C ASP A 211 -10.55 -4.79 -1.81
N VAL A 212 -9.76 -5.83 -1.95
CA VAL A 212 -9.55 -6.54 -3.23
C VAL A 212 -9.87 -8.01 -3.03
N GLU A 213 -10.69 -8.57 -3.90
CA GLU A 213 -10.96 -10.00 -3.93
C GLU A 213 -9.78 -10.75 -4.57
N ALA A 214 -9.34 -11.83 -3.92
CA ALA A 214 -8.28 -12.68 -4.46
C ALA A 214 -8.75 -13.38 -5.75
N THR A 215 -7.85 -13.48 -6.73
CA THR A 215 -8.13 -14.18 -8.00
C THR A 215 -8.03 -15.69 -7.79
N GLU A 216 -9.14 -16.35 -7.49
CA GLU A 216 -9.21 -17.79 -7.21
C GLU A 216 -8.90 -18.69 -8.44
N THR A 217 -8.94 -18.14 -9.66
CA THR A 217 -8.71 -18.90 -10.90
C THR A 217 -7.24 -19.25 -11.15
N VAL A 218 -6.31 -18.70 -10.38
CA VAL A 218 -4.88 -18.93 -10.51
C VAL A 218 -4.39 -19.80 -9.36
N MET A 219 -3.63 -20.85 -9.68
CA MET A 219 -3.03 -21.70 -8.63
C MET A 219 -2.02 -20.91 -7.80
N PRO A 220 -1.96 -21.17 -6.47
CA PRO A 220 -0.95 -20.58 -5.62
C PRO A 220 0.47 -20.93 -6.03
N VAL A 221 1.39 -20.00 -5.74
CA VAL A 221 2.85 -20.14 -5.93
C VAL A 221 3.52 -19.82 -4.60
N TRP A 222 4.46 -20.68 -4.21
CA TRP A 222 5.24 -20.45 -3.01
C TRP A 222 6.65 -20.01 -3.35
N GLY A 223 7.16 -18.98 -2.65
CA GLY A 223 8.54 -18.50 -2.74
C GLY A 223 9.28 -18.79 -1.45
N LEU A 224 10.41 -19.49 -1.52
CA LEU A 224 11.22 -19.89 -0.39
C LEU A 224 12.63 -19.30 -0.49
N ASP A 225 12.94 -18.32 0.36
CA ASP A 225 14.31 -17.82 0.58
C ASP A 225 14.96 -18.63 1.71
N VAL A 226 16.07 -19.32 1.43
CA VAL A 226 16.73 -20.25 2.35
C VAL A 226 17.95 -19.59 2.97
N ALA A 227 17.93 -19.39 4.28
CA ALA A 227 19.07 -18.86 5.02
C ALA A 227 19.87 -19.95 5.73
N ARG A 228 21.16 -19.68 5.90
CA ARG A 228 22.06 -20.46 6.77
C ARG A 228 21.91 -20.06 8.24
N PHE A 229 22.61 -20.81 9.11
CA PHE A 229 22.81 -20.40 10.50
C PHE A 229 23.39 -18.98 10.58
N GLY A 230 22.80 -18.11 11.40
CA GLY A 230 23.19 -16.71 11.54
C GLY A 230 21.98 -15.79 11.77
N ASP A 231 22.15 -14.52 11.42
CA ASP A 231 21.13 -13.49 11.61
C ASP A 231 20.01 -13.52 10.56
N ASP A 232 20.29 -14.08 9.37
CA ASP A 232 19.33 -14.20 8.26
C ASP A 232 18.32 -15.32 8.55
N ARG A 233 17.12 -15.22 7.97
CA ARG A 233 15.99 -16.14 8.19
C ARG A 233 15.60 -16.88 6.92
N THR A 234 15.21 -18.14 7.06
CA THR A 234 14.44 -18.81 6.01
C THR A 234 13.03 -18.26 6.02
N ALA A 235 12.52 -17.84 4.87
CA ALA A 235 11.21 -17.24 4.73
C ALA A 235 10.40 -17.92 3.62
N LEU A 236 9.09 -18.15 3.88
CA LEU A 236 8.14 -18.75 2.97
C LEU A 236 6.99 -17.78 2.70
N CYS A 237 6.87 -17.33 1.46
CA CYS A 237 5.78 -16.51 0.96
C CYS A 237 4.80 -17.36 0.13
N LYS A 238 3.49 -17.18 0.34
CA LYS A 238 2.43 -17.83 -0.42
C LYS A 238 1.62 -16.77 -1.17
N ARG A 239 1.68 -16.75 -2.50
CA ARG A 239 0.98 -15.80 -3.37
C ARG A 239 0.04 -16.53 -4.32
N GLN A 240 -1.18 -16.00 -4.45
CA GLN A 240 -2.17 -16.46 -5.43
C GLN A 240 -2.64 -15.27 -6.28
N GLY A 241 -2.24 -15.25 -7.55
CA GLY A 241 -2.60 -14.16 -8.46
C GLY A 241 -2.24 -12.77 -7.90
N ASN A 242 -3.28 -12.04 -7.52
CA ASN A 242 -3.20 -10.66 -7.01
C ASN A 242 -3.19 -10.54 -5.47
N ALA A 243 -3.03 -11.64 -4.73
CA ALA A 243 -3.04 -11.60 -3.26
C ALA A 243 -1.92 -12.43 -2.63
N LEU A 244 -1.40 -11.97 -1.49
CA LEU A 244 -0.68 -12.81 -0.54
C LEU A 244 -1.71 -13.53 0.34
N ILE A 245 -1.70 -14.87 0.33
CA ILE A 245 -2.75 -15.68 0.97
C ILE A 245 -2.73 -15.55 2.49
N GLU A 246 -1.53 -15.41 3.07
CA GLU A 246 -1.30 -15.30 4.51
C GLU A 246 -0.04 -14.48 4.79
N PRO A 247 0.20 -14.02 6.04
CA PRO A 247 1.47 -13.43 6.44
C PRO A 247 2.65 -14.36 6.15
N ILE A 248 3.78 -13.79 5.73
CA ILE A 248 4.99 -14.56 5.39
C ILE A 248 5.51 -15.25 6.65
N LYS A 249 5.72 -16.56 6.56
CA LYS A 249 6.29 -17.37 7.65
C LYS A 249 7.81 -17.32 7.59
N SER A 250 8.46 -17.24 8.76
CA SER A 250 9.91 -17.25 8.82
C SER A 250 10.46 -18.05 9.99
N TRP A 251 11.64 -18.64 9.80
CA TRP A 251 12.33 -19.48 10.77
C TRP A 251 13.82 -19.13 10.82
N ARG A 252 14.41 -19.29 12.00
CA ARG A 252 15.85 -19.08 12.22
C ARG A 252 16.54 -20.39 12.62
N ASN A 253 17.81 -20.48 12.34
CA ASN A 253 18.70 -21.56 12.79
C ASN A 253 18.14 -22.96 12.45
N LYS A 254 17.63 -23.14 11.23
CA LYS A 254 17.14 -24.40 10.72
C LYS A 254 18.16 -25.03 9.77
N ASP A 255 18.38 -26.33 9.92
CA ASP A 255 19.17 -27.06 8.94
C ASP A 255 18.32 -27.41 7.69
N LEU A 256 18.98 -27.94 6.66
CA LEU A 256 18.36 -28.29 5.39
C LEU A 256 17.21 -29.29 5.57
N MET A 257 17.41 -30.32 6.41
CA MET A 257 16.40 -31.37 6.62
C MET A 257 15.21 -30.85 7.41
N GLU A 258 15.44 -30.00 8.40
CA GLU A 258 14.38 -29.30 9.14
C GLU A 258 13.55 -28.41 8.21
N ILE A 259 14.20 -27.64 7.31
CA ILE A 259 13.50 -26.78 6.33
C ILE A 259 12.61 -27.64 5.42
N CYS A 260 13.15 -28.74 4.86
CA CYS A 260 12.36 -29.63 4.03
C CYS A 260 11.16 -30.22 4.80
N GLY A 261 11.35 -30.63 6.05
CA GLY A 261 10.26 -31.12 6.91
C GLY A 261 9.20 -30.06 7.19
N ILE A 262 9.59 -28.79 7.40
CA ILE A 262 8.67 -27.67 7.58
C ILE A 262 7.86 -27.44 6.32
N ILE A 263 8.50 -27.42 5.14
CA ILE A 263 7.80 -27.19 3.87
C ILE A 263 6.80 -28.32 3.57
N LEU A 264 7.17 -29.58 3.84
CA LEU A 264 6.26 -30.71 3.70
C LEU A 264 5.06 -30.59 4.66
N THR A 265 5.31 -30.23 5.92
CA THR A 265 4.25 -30.01 6.92
C THR A 265 3.29 -28.86 6.50
N GLU A 266 3.83 -27.77 5.98
CA GLU A 266 3.05 -26.66 5.45
C GLU A 266 2.19 -27.09 4.27
N TYR A 267 2.75 -27.90 3.35
CA TYR A 267 2.01 -28.44 2.21
C TYR A 267 0.88 -29.37 2.63
N ASP A 268 1.15 -30.30 3.55
CA ASP A 268 0.17 -31.28 4.02
C ASP A 268 -0.97 -30.61 4.81
N SER A 269 -0.66 -29.56 5.57
CA SER A 269 -1.67 -28.78 6.33
C SER A 269 -2.48 -27.82 5.46
N THR A 270 -2.04 -27.55 4.22
CA THR A 270 -2.74 -26.64 3.30
C THR A 270 -3.89 -27.40 2.61
N PRO A 271 -5.14 -26.86 2.64
CA PRO A 271 -6.27 -27.44 1.93
C PRO A 271 -5.98 -27.63 0.43
N TYR A 272 -6.52 -28.68 -0.16
CA TYR A 272 -6.22 -29.04 -1.56
C TYR A 272 -6.41 -27.87 -2.58
N PRO A 273 -7.47 -27.04 -2.50
CA PRO A 273 -7.63 -25.91 -3.43
C PRO A 273 -6.53 -24.86 -3.32
N ASP A 274 -5.92 -24.71 -2.13
CA ASP A 274 -4.94 -23.67 -1.82
C ASP A 274 -3.49 -24.17 -1.93
N ARG A 275 -3.30 -25.44 -2.37
CA ARG A 275 -1.97 -26.01 -2.56
C ARG A 275 -1.24 -25.36 -3.72
N PRO A 276 0.08 -25.15 -3.62
CA PRO A 276 0.84 -24.51 -4.69
C PRO A 276 0.98 -25.43 -5.91
N SER A 277 0.96 -24.84 -7.10
CA SER A 277 1.38 -25.52 -8.33
C SER A 277 2.89 -25.67 -8.40
N GLU A 278 3.63 -24.69 -7.88
CA GLU A 278 5.09 -24.67 -7.87
C GLU A 278 5.64 -24.03 -6.58
N ILE A 279 6.81 -24.50 -6.15
CA ILE A 279 7.59 -23.92 -5.06
C ILE A 279 8.91 -23.45 -5.65
N LEU A 280 9.15 -22.14 -5.58
CA LEU A 280 10.32 -21.46 -6.12
C LEU A 280 11.32 -21.23 -4.98
N VAL A 281 12.48 -21.83 -5.07
CA VAL A 281 13.50 -21.81 -4.02
C VAL A 281 14.71 -21.04 -4.52
N ASP A 282 15.21 -20.06 -3.74
CA ASP A 282 16.52 -19.47 -4.06
C ASP A 282 17.59 -20.56 -4.00
N SER A 283 18.18 -20.93 -5.14
CA SER A 283 19.13 -22.03 -5.27
C SER A 283 20.57 -21.64 -4.90
N ILE A 284 20.82 -20.40 -4.45
CA ILE A 284 22.14 -19.98 -4.05
C ILE A 284 22.51 -20.59 -2.69
N GLY A 285 23.67 -21.20 -2.61
CA GLY A 285 24.22 -21.79 -1.38
C GLY A 285 23.43 -23.02 -0.90
N LEU A 286 22.78 -22.97 0.27
CA LEU A 286 22.01 -24.08 0.85
C LEU A 286 20.75 -24.41 0.07
N GLY A 287 20.18 -23.44 -0.64
CA GLY A 287 18.93 -23.64 -1.36
C GLY A 287 19.01 -24.72 -2.43
N ALA A 288 20.18 -24.94 -3.06
CA ALA A 288 20.35 -26.05 -4.01
C ALA A 288 20.07 -27.41 -3.36
N GLY A 289 20.59 -27.66 -2.15
CA GLY A 289 20.31 -28.89 -1.42
C GLY A 289 18.85 -29.04 -0.98
N VAL A 290 18.17 -27.92 -0.69
CA VAL A 290 16.73 -27.92 -0.40
C VAL A 290 15.92 -28.28 -1.67
N VAL A 291 16.30 -27.73 -2.84
CA VAL A 291 15.69 -28.08 -4.14
C VAL A 291 15.82 -29.57 -4.42
N ASP A 292 17.05 -30.10 -4.32
CA ASP A 292 17.31 -31.51 -4.58
C ASP A 292 16.47 -32.41 -3.64
N ARG A 293 16.45 -32.10 -2.36
CA ARG A 293 15.74 -32.90 -1.36
C ARG A 293 14.22 -32.83 -1.52
N LEU A 294 13.64 -31.65 -1.74
CA LEU A 294 12.19 -31.50 -1.97
C LEU A 294 11.78 -32.19 -3.27
N THR A 295 12.60 -32.16 -4.31
CA THR A 295 12.37 -32.86 -5.58
C THR A 295 12.36 -34.37 -5.38
N GLU A 296 13.31 -34.92 -4.60
CA GLU A 296 13.35 -36.35 -4.26
C GLU A 296 12.10 -36.82 -3.49
N MET A 297 11.50 -35.94 -2.67
CA MET A 297 10.30 -36.26 -1.89
C MET A 297 9.03 -36.43 -2.73
N ASP A 298 8.97 -35.84 -3.93
CA ASP A 298 7.90 -35.98 -4.93
C ASP A 298 6.48 -35.89 -4.31
N PHE A 299 6.21 -34.79 -3.58
CA PHE A 299 4.97 -34.64 -2.80
C PHE A 299 3.89 -33.82 -3.51
N GLY A 300 4.07 -33.47 -4.79
CA GLY A 300 3.02 -32.94 -5.66
C GLY A 300 3.34 -31.64 -6.41
N PRO A 301 3.87 -30.56 -5.78
CA PRO A 301 4.17 -29.32 -6.49
C PRO A 301 5.47 -29.44 -7.31
N GLU A 302 5.57 -28.68 -8.40
CA GLU A 302 6.85 -28.54 -9.12
C GLU A 302 7.84 -27.75 -8.24
N ILE A 303 9.02 -28.35 -7.95
CA ILE A 303 10.10 -27.71 -7.20
C ILE A 303 11.07 -27.11 -8.20
N ARG A 304 11.25 -25.77 -8.13
CA ARG A 304 12.16 -25.06 -9.04
C ARG A 304 13.20 -24.25 -8.28
N GLY A 305 14.45 -24.57 -8.53
CA GLY A 305 15.59 -23.75 -8.08
C GLY A 305 15.70 -22.50 -8.95
N ILE A 306 15.73 -21.33 -8.31
CA ILE A 306 15.89 -20.04 -8.95
C ILE A 306 17.24 -19.47 -8.58
N ASN A 307 18.13 -19.34 -9.56
CA ASN A 307 19.42 -18.66 -9.36
C ASN A 307 19.22 -17.14 -9.61
N VAL A 308 18.98 -16.39 -8.54
CA VAL A 308 18.74 -14.94 -8.62
C VAL A 308 19.93 -14.13 -9.13
N ALA A 309 21.13 -14.74 -9.22
CA ALA A 309 22.33 -14.09 -9.76
C ALA A 309 22.49 -14.23 -11.28
N GLU A 310 21.68 -15.08 -11.92
CA GLU A 310 21.76 -15.32 -13.37
C GLU A 310 21.22 -14.14 -14.21
N SER A 311 21.35 -14.27 -15.53
CA SER A 311 20.91 -13.26 -16.48
C SER A 311 19.40 -13.13 -16.47
N PRO A 312 18.86 -11.89 -16.42
CA PRO A 312 17.42 -11.63 -16.46
C PRO A 312 16.84 -11.88 -17.86
N ALA A 313 15.53 -12.09 -17.96
CA ALA A 313 14.84 -12.17 -19.24
C ALA A 313 14.89 -10.83 -20.00
N LEU A 314 14.81 -9.70 -19.28
CA LEU A 314 14.94 -8.35 -19.82
C LEU A 314 16.36 -7.81 -19.63
N GLY A 315 17.36 -8.49 -20.21
CA GLY A 315 18.78 -8.19 -20.04
C GLY A 315 19.24 -6.80 -20.51
N GLN A 316 18.41 -6.09 -21.28
CA GLN A 316 18.68 -4.68 -21.64
C GLN A 316 18.35 -3.71 -20.49
N ARG A 317 17.38 -4.05 -19.63
CA ARG A 317 16.86 -3.18 -18.56
C ARG A 317 17.49 -3.51 -17.20
N TYR A 318 17.77 -4.76 -16.93
CA TYR A 318 18.22 -5.25 -15.61
C TYR A 318 19.59 -5.88 -15.67
N GLY A 319 20.34 -5.83 -14.55
CA GLY A 319 21.66 -6.42 -14.43
C GLY A 319 21.63 -7.92 -14.15
N ARG A 320 20.73 -8.37 -13.26
CA ARG A 320 20.55 -9.76 -12.80
C ARG A 320 19.07 -10.10 -12.70
N LEU A 321 18.77 -11.39 -12.58
CA LEU A 321 17.39 -11.87 -12.37
C LEU A 321 16.78 -11.28 -11.09
N ARG A 322 17.53 -11.17 -9.98
CA ARG A 322 17.07 -10.50 -8.76
C ARG A 322 16.53 -9.10 -9.03
N ASP A 323 17.24 -8.33 -9.84
CA ASP A 323 16.84 -6.95 -10.16
C ASP A 323 15.49 -6.94 -10.91
N GLU A 324 15.33 -7.84 -11.88
CA GLU A 324 14.07 -8.00 -12.64
C GLU A 324 12.91 -8.40 -11.72
N LEU A 325 13.10 -9.36 -10.82
CA LEU A 325 12.06 -9.85 -9.92
C LEU A 325 11.59 -8.77 -8.94
N TRP A 326 12.49 -7.97 -8.39
CA TRP A 326 12.17 -6.86 -7.51
C TRP A 326 11.31 -5.79 -8.24
N PHE A 327 11.65 -5.48 -9.49
CA PHE A 327 10.86 -4.54 -10.28
C PHE A 327 9.51 -5.12 -10.72
N LYS A 328 9.40 -6.43 -10.93
CA LYS A 328 8.10 -7.11 -11.13
C LYS A 328 7.21 -7.05 -9.90
N ALA A 329 7.78 -7.19 -8.70
CA ALA A 329 7.04 -6.99 -7.46
C ALA A 329 6.52 -5.55 -7.35
N ARG A 330 7.33 -4.55 -7.72
CA ARG A 330 6.89 -3.17 -7.81
C ARG A 330 5.75 -2.99 -8.83
N GLU A 331 5.89 -3.50 -10.05
CA GLU A 331 4.86 -3.43 -11.10
C GLU A 331 3.55 -4.09 -10.63
N TRP A 332 3.62 -5.20 -9.90
CA TRP A 332 2.46 -5.86 -9.29
C TRP A 332 1.76 -4.94 -8.28
N LEU A 333 2.49 -4.24 -7.43
CA LEU A 333 1.93 -3.27 -6.48
C LEU A 333 1.35 -2.02 -7.18
N GLU A 334 1.97 -1.57 -8.29
CA GLU A 334 1.50 -0.45 -9.12
C GLU A 334 0.19 -0.73 -9.85
N ALA A 335 -0.12 -2.01 -10.16
CA ALA A 335 -1.37 -2.43 -10.80
C ALA A 335 -2.62 -2.08 -9.99
N ARG A 336 -2.49 -1.90 -8.67
CA ARG A 336 -3.53 -1.43 -7.74
C ARG A 336 -4.75 -2.34 -7.55
N ASP A 337 -4.77 -3.51 -8.13
CA ASP A 337 -5.76 -4.56 -7.93
C ASP A 337 -5.23 -5.70 -7.06
N VAL A 338 -4.31 -5.38 -6.16
CA VAL A 338 -3.56 -6.34 -5.35
C VAL A 338 -3.80 -6.11 -3.86
N TRP A 339 -3.72 -7.20 -3.10
CA TRP A 339 -3.86 -7.21 -1.66
C TRP A 339 -2.70 -7.96 -0.98
N MET A 340 -2.30 -7.45 0.18
CA MET A 340 -1.34 -8.13 1.07
C MET A 340 -1.73 -7.90 2.54
N PRO A 341 -1.48 -8.88 3.43
CA PRO A 341 -1.75 -8.73 4.84
C PRO A 341 -0.91 -7.60 5.46
N GLN A 342 -1.42 -7.00 6.52
CA GLN A 342 -0.65 -6.04 7.28
C GLN A 342 0.50 -6.75 7.99
N ASP A 343 1.72 -6.43 7.57
CA ASP A 343 2.96 -6.91 8.15
C ASP A 343 3.98 -5.78 8.13
N ASP A 344 4.29 -5.26 9.30
CA ASP A 344 5.20 -4.12 9.44
C ASP A 344 6.65 -4.48 9.08
N GLU A 345 7.05 -5.73 9.30
CA GLU A 345 8.41 -6.19 8.97
C GLU A 345 8.57 -6.32 7.46
N LEU A 346 7.62 -6.95 6.77
CA LEU A 346 7.59 -7.01 5.31
C LEU A 346 7.54 -5.61 4.69
N THR A 347 6.74 -4.72 5.26
CA THR A 347 6.65 -3.30 4.82
C THR A 347 8.01 -2.61 4.93
N SER A 348 8.74 -2.84 6.04
CA SER A 348 10.08 -2.28 6.24
C SER A 348 11.08 -2.83 5.23
N GLU A 349 11.09 -4.14 5.01
CA GLU A 349 12.01 -4.79 4.09
C GLU A 349 11.75 -4.32 2.65
N LEU A 350 10.49 -4.29 2.19
CA LEU A 350 10.14 -3.85 0.84
C LEU A 350 10.49 -2.38 0.59
N SER A 351 10.18 -1.49 1.53
CA SER A 351 10.42 -0.05 1.38
C SER A 351 11.87 0.37 1.66
N GLY A 352 12.69 -0.52 2.21
CA GLY A 352 14.08 -0.26 2.56
C GLY A 352 15.08 -0.53 1.45
N VAL A 353 14.71 -1.31 0.43
CA VAL A 353 15.63 -1.74 -0.65
C VAL A 353 15.77 -0.66 -1.71
N ARG A 354 17.02 -0.32 -2.03
CA ARG A 354 17.37 0.72 -3.01
C ARG A 354 17.87 0.13 -4.32
N PHE A 355 17.84 0.96 -5.36
CA PHE A 355 18.43 0.63 -6.65
C PHE A 355 19.30 1.78 -7.17
N LYS A 356 20.11 1.47 -8.16
CA LYS A 356 20.94 2.45 -8.89
C LYS A 356 21.01 2.09 -10.36
N TYR A 357 21.28 3.10 -11.19
CA TYR A 357 21.64 2.87 -12.58
C TYR A 357 23.13 2.53 -12.69
N LEU A 358 23.43 1.47 -13.42
CA LEU A 358 24.79 1.15 -13.82
C LEU A 358 25.24 2.09 -14.95
N SER A 359 26.54 2.18 -15.22
CA SER A 359 27.10 2.92 -16.35
C SER A 359 26.56 2.46 -17.73
N SER A 360 26.05 1.22 -17.78
CA SER A 360 25.38 0.65 -18.95
C SER A 360 23.91 1.06 -19.09
N GLY A 361 23.38 1.90 -18.18
CA GLY A 361 21.97 2.28 -18.14
C GLY A 361 21.04 1.23 -17.50
N LYS A 362 21.57 0.06 -17.10
CA LYS A 362 20.76 -0.99 -16.48
C LYS A 362 20.45 -0.68 -15.02
N LEU A 363 19.27 -1.09 -14.57
CA LEU A 363 18.87 -1.05 -13.17
C LEU A 363 19.58 -2.16 -12.39
N LYS A 364 20.06 -1.83 -11.21
CA LYS A 364 20.68 -2.76 -10.26
C LYS A 364 20.13 -2.48 -8.87
N VAL A 365 19.51 -3.49 -8.29
CA VAL A 365 19.09 -3.48 -6.89
C VAL A 365 20.30 -3.67 -5.98
N GLU A 366 20.34 -2.98 -4.85
CA GLU A 366 21.43 -3.12 -3.88
C GLU A 366 21.52 -4.54 -3.36
N SER A 367 22.76 -4.97 -3.06
CA SER A 367 23.02 -6.29 -2.49
C SER A 367 22.74 -6.31 -0.98
N LYS A 368 22.50 -7.52 -0.41
CA LYS A 368 22.39 -7.72 1.04
C LYS A 368 23.59 -7.11 1.80
N ASP A 369 24.80 -7.18 1.23
CA ASP A 369 26.00 -6.56 1.83
C ASP A 369 25.98 -5.02 1.80
N GLU A 370 25.45 -4.41 0.73
CA GLU A 370 25.28 -2.96 0.65
C GLU A 370 24.24 -2.50 1.69
N MET A 371 23.14 -3.23 1.86
CA MET A 371 22.14 -2.98 2.91
C MET A 371 22.73 -3.09 4.32
N LYS A 372 23.47 -4.15 4.61
CA LYS A 372 24.13 -4.35 5.92
C LYS A 372 25.11 -3.22 6.25
N ARG A 373 25.83 -2.68 5.26
CA ARG A 373 26.72 -1.50 5.45
C ARG A 373 25.96 -0.23 5.79
N ARG A 374 24.70 -0.10 5.38
CA ARG A 374 23.80 0.99 5.78
C ARG A 374 23.10 0.74 7.12
N GLY A 375 23.43 -0.34 7.84
CA GLY A 375 22.77 -0.71 9.09
C GLY A 375 21.38 -1.35 8.90
N GLN A 376 21.01 -1.71 7.67
CA GLN A 376 19.76 -2.39 7.38
C GLN A 376 19.93 -3.91 7.51
N LYS A 377 18.84 -4.59 7.90
CA LYS A 377 18.79 -6.06 7.94
C LYS A 377 18.63 -6.62 6.53
N SER A 378 18.90 -7.93 6.40
CA SER A 378 18.61 -8.69 5.18
C SER A 378 17.09 -8.69 4.93
N PRO A 379 16.61 -8.48 3.68
CA PRO A 379 15.21 -8.44 3.36
C PRO A 379 14.65 -9.84 3.06
N ASP A 380 14.75 -10.75 4.01
CA ASP A 380 14.49 -12.18 3.82
C ASP A 380 12.99 -12.46 3.51
N LEU A 381 12.07 -11.74 4.17
CA LEU A 381 10.65 -11.83 3.88
C LEU A 381 10.35 -11.28 2.47
N ALA A 382 10.92 -10.12 2.15
CA ALA A 382 10.73 -9.50 0.84
C ALA A 382 11.37 -10.33 -0.29
N ASP A 383 12.56 -10.92 -0.09
CA ASP A 383 13.20 -11.79 -1.08
C ASP A 383 12.34 -13.05 -1.34
N SER A 384 11.72 -13.66 -0.30
CA SER A 384 10.79 -14.79 -0.49
C SER A 384 9.53 -14.39 -1.30
N PHE A 385 8.99 -13.19 -1.07
CA PHE A 385 7.89 -12.64 -1.86
C PHE A 385 8.31 -12.40 -3.31
N VAL A 386 9.45 -11.76 -3.52
CA VAL A 386 10.00 -11.44 -4.83
C VAL A 386 10.27 -12.69 -5.66
N LEU A 387 10.70 -13.80 -5.05
CA LEU A 387 10.88 -15.08 -5.74
C LEU A 387 9.60 -15.58 -6.41
N THR A 388 8.40 -15.31 -5.86
CA THR A 388 7.13 -15.73 -6.45
C THR A 388 6.92 -15.19 -7.87
N PHE A 389 7.59 -14.12 -8.27
CA PHE A 389 7.53 -13.53 -9.61
C PHE A 389 8.42 -14.23 -10.66
N ALA A 390 9.21 -15.22 -10.26
CA ALA A 390 9.92 -16.10 -11.18
C ALA A 390 9.01 -17.20 -11.77
N SER A 391 7.78 -17.34 -11.26
CA SER A 391 6.78 -18.28 -11.77
C SER A 391 6.48 -18.08 -13.25
N GLN A 392 6.37 -19.17 -14.01
CA GLN A 392 5.91 -19.14 -15.40
C GLN A 392 4.40 -19.04 -15.51
N ALA A 393 3.66 -19.54 -14.52
CA ALA A 393 2.20 -19.44 -14.45
C ALA A 393 1.75 -17.96 -14.36
N SER A 394 2.52 -17.09 -13.71
CA SER A 394 2.25 -15.64 -13.65
C SER A 394 2.47 -14.94 -15.01
N ARG A 395 3.27 -15.51 -15.92
CA ARG A 395 3.48 -14.97 -17.28
C ARG A 395 2.28 -15.21 -18.20
N ALA A 396 1.52 -16.28 -17.99
CA ALA A 396 0.33 -16.57 -18.79
C ALA A 396 -0.83 -15.59 -18.50
N SER A 397 -0.96 -15.09 -17.27
CA SER A 397 -2.00 -14.14 -16.90
C SER A 397 -1.68 -12.69 -17.31
N SER A 398 -0.40 -12.30 -17.35
CA SER A 398 0.01 -10.96 -17.81
C SER A 398 0.02 -10.81 -19.35
N GLY A 399 0.06 -11.93 -20.10
CA GLY A 399 0.01 -11.94 -21.56
C GLY A 399 -1.38 -11.72 -22.16
N ALA A 400 -2.45 -11.81 -21.38
CA ALA A 400 -3.82 -11.64 -21.86
C ALA A 400 -4.33 -10.19 -21.84
N SER A 401 -3.56 -9.22 -21.33
CA SER A 401 -4.00 -7.84 -21.13
C SER A 401 -3.30 -6.77 -22.00
N TYR A 402 -2.33 -7.11 -22.84
CA TYR A 402 -1.68 -6.14 -23.74
C TYR A 402 -1.75 -6.55 -25.21
N GLY A 403 -2.97 -6.71 -25.71
CA GLY A 403 -3.27 -6.76 -27.12
C GLY A 403 -3.84 -5.42 -27.62
N PHE A 404 -3.07 -4.33 -27.55
CA PHE A 404 -3.36 -3.10 -28.28
C PHE A 404 -2.09 -2.55 -28.93
N SER A 405 -1.57 -3.27 -29.92
CA SER A 405 -0.84 -2.66 -31.03
C SER A 405 -1.79 -2.53 -32.21
N ARG A 406 -2.57 -1.47 -32.22
CA ARG A 406 -3.18 -0.98 -33.46
C ARG A 406 -2.05 -0.28 -34.21
N GLU A 407 -1.46 -0.97 -35.17
CA GLU A 407 -0.71 -0.31 -36.24
C GLU A 407 -1.62 0.72 -36.90
N LEU A 408 -1.29 2.00 -36.69
CA LEU A 408 -1.83 3.07 -37.52
C LEU A 408 -1.15 2.97 -38.88
N ASN A 409 -1.79 2.25 -39.80
CA ASN A 409 -1.48 2.35 -41.21
C ASN A 409 -1.87 3.74 -41.71
N TYR A 410 -0.88 4.63 -41.82
CA TYR A 410 -0.97 5.84 -42.63
C TYR A 410 -0.73 5.44 -44.10
N ASN A 411 -1.79 5.11 -44.80
CA ASN A 411 -1.90 5.25 -46.28
C ASN A 411 -3.37 5.11 -46.64
N ASP A 412 -4.08 6.21 -46.78
CA ASP A 412 -4.85 6.44 -47.99
C ASP A 412 -5.19 7.93 -48.12
N SER A 413 -4.54 8.56 -49.06
CA SER A 413 -4.89 9.80 -49.68
C SER A 413 -6.09 9.55 -50.60
N GLY A 414 -7.25 10.13 -50.30
CA GLY A 414 -8.42 10.11 -51.14
C GLY A 414 -9.20 11.41 -50.99
N TRP A 415 -8.81 12.40 -51.81
CA TRP A 415 -9.66 13.54 -52.15
C TRP A 415 -10.84 13.06 -52.98
N ILE A 416 -12.09 13.52 -52.69
CA ILE A 416 -13.05 13.97 -53.75
C ILE A 416 -14.30 14.54 -53.03
N VAL A 417 -14.55 15.85 -53.35
CA VAL A 417 -15.77 16.70 -53.37
C VAL A 417 -16.45 16.96 -52.03
#